data_0ba52685d8cf595fb8e5ee0a55ad90f9
#
_entry.id   0ba52685d8cf595fb8e5ee0a55ad90f9
#
_cell.length_a   1.000
_cell.length_b   1.000
_cell.length_c   1.000
_cell.angle_alpha   90.00
_cell.angle_beta   90.00
_cell.angle_gamma   90.00
#
_symmetry.space_group_name_H-M   'P 1'
#
loop_
_entity.id
_entity.type
_entity.pdbx_description
1 polymer ?
#
loop_
_entity_poly.entity_id
_entity_poly.type
_entity_poly.pdbx_seq_one_letter_code
_entity_poly.pdbx_strand_id
1 'polypeptide(L)'
;MKSRIKNLLGLTDNRIYGRKCIIKEITAKEAKIFLDLNHIQGNVNARIKVGLFYDNELVSLMTFGGLRKSMGGVSDVGSYELLRFCNKLDSTIIGGADKLLKYFIKTYDPKKLISYADRRWSTGNLYEKLGFTFIHDSKPSYYYIVNNRREYRFKYRKDILISEGYDGSKTEREIMIERGLYRIYDCGAKRYELIFS
;
A
#
# COMPACT_ATOMS: atom_id res chain seq x y z
N MET A 1 -11.66 4.61 9.46
CA MET A 1 -12.15 3.27 9.86
C MET A 1 -13.65 3.10 9.66
N LYS A 2 -14.51 3.96 10.22
CA LYS A 2 -15.98 3.84 10.11
C LYS A 2 -16.48 3.67 8.66
N SER A 3 -16.02 4.50 7.71
CA SER A 3 -16.40 4.42 6.29
C SER A 3 -16.08 3.05 5.67
N ARG A 4 -14.92 2.45 6.01
CA ARG A 4 -14.56 1.12 5.53
C ARG A 4 -15.51 0.04 6.05
N ILE A 5 -15.88 0.10 7.33
CA ILE A 5 -16.84 -0.85 7.93
C ILE A 5 -18.20 -0.70 7.25
N LYS A 6 -18.70 0.52 7.06
CA LYS A 6 -19.94 0.79 6.32
C LYS A 6 -19.89 0.19 4.91
N ASN A 7 -18.75 0.37 4.21
CA ASN A 7 -18.60 -0.18 2.86
C ASN A 7 -18.63 -1.72 2.85
N LEU A 8 -17.95 -2.37 3.80
CA LEU A 8 -17.96 -3.84 3.94
C LEU A 8 -19.34 -4.40 4.24
N LEU A 9 -20.15 -3.66 5.00
CA LEU A 9 -21.54 -4.03 5.34
C LEU A 9 -22.55 -3.63 4.26
N GLY A 10 -22.12 -3.03 3.15
CA GLY A 10 -23.02 -2.54 2.10
C GLY A 10 -23.84 -1.30 2.47
N LEU A 11 -23.52 -0.64 3.57
CA LEU A 11 -24.21 0.52 4.13
C LEU A 11 -23.71 1.88 3.58
N THR A 12 -23.00 1.87 2.45
CA THR A 12 -22.53 3.09 1.79
C THR A 12 -23.53 3.50 0.72
N ASP A 13 -24.19 4.64 0.95
CA ASP A 13 -25.28 5.14 0.08
C ASP A 13 -24.74 5.77 -1.21
N ASN A 14 -23.60 6.46 -1.15
CA ASN A 14 -23.00 7.11 -2.31
C ASN A 14 -22.31 6.09 -3.22
N ARG A 15 -23.02 5.68 -4.29
CA ARG A 15 -22.54 4.73 -5.29
C ARG A 15 -22.33 5.41 -6.63
N ILE A 16 -21.08 5.45 -7.06
CA ILE A 16 -20.65 6.05 -8.34
C ILE A 16 -20.19 4.92 -9.26
N TYR A 17 -20.70 4.91 -10.49
CA TYR A 17 -20.25 3.95 -11.49
C TYR A 17 -18.95 4.43 -12.15
N GLY A 18 -17.90 3.63 -12.12
CA GLY A 18 -16.60 3.95 -12.72
C GLY A 18 -16.70 4.31 -14.21
N ARG A 19 -17.67 3.73 -14.95
CA ARG A 19 -17.93 4.09 -16.35
C ARG A 19 -18.29 5.57 -16.58
N LYS A 20 -18.87 6.23 -15.56
CA LYS A 20 -19.20 7.66 -15.60
C LYS A 20 -18.03 8.56 -15.21
N CYS A 21 -16.95 8.00 -14.68
CA CYS A 21 -15.80 8.76 -14.23
C CYS A 21 -14.83 9.02 -15.39
N ILE A 22 -14.13 10.14 -15.34
CA ILE A 22 -13.02 10.48 -16.26
C ILE A 22 -11.71 10.04 -15.61
N ILE A 23 -10.80 9.44 -16.37
CA ILE A 23 -9.46 9.08 -15.89
C ILE A 23 -8.50 10.25 -16.15
N LYS A 24 -7.68 10.59 -15.16
CA LYS A 24 -6.57 11.55 -15.29
C LYS A 24 -5.37 11.06 -14.48
N GLU A 25 -4.18 11.30 -15.00
CA GLU A 25 -2.97 11.27 -14.17
C GLU A 25 -2.95 12.53 -13.31
N ILE A 26 -2.48 12.39 -12.06
CA ILE A 26 -2.50 13.46 -11.07
C ILE A 26 -1.11 13.73 -10.50
N THR A 27 -0.95 14.91 -9.96
CA THR A 27 0.31 15.34 -9.33
C THR A 27 0.56 14.60 -8.00
N ALA A 28 1.82 14.61 -7.55
CA ALA A 28 2.18 14.05 -6.25
C ALA A 28 1.48 14.77 -5.09
N LYS A 29 1.22 16.07 -5.23
CA LYS A 29 0.52 16.88 -4.21
C LYS A 29 -0.95 16.46 -4.08
N GLU A 30 -1.66 16.32 -5.20
CA GLU A 30 -3.06 15.86 -5.21
C GLU A 30 -3.18 14.44 -4.64
N ALA A 31 -2.31 13.52 -5.09
CA ALA A 31 -2.28 12.15 -4.60
C ALA A 31 -2.02 12.09 -3.10
N LYS A 32 -1.08 12.90 -2.58
CA LYS A 32 -0.78 12.96 -1.16
C LYS A 32 -1.99 13.40 -0.36
N ILE A 33 -2.64 14.49 -0.74
CA ILE A 33 -3.85 15.01 -0.06
C ILE A 33 -4.93 13.94 -0.06
N PHE A 34 -5.22 13.32 -1.21
CA PHE A 34 -6.25 12.32 -1.32
C PHE A 34 -5.96 11.07 -0.48
N LEU A 35 -4.73 10.53 -0.52
CA LEU A 35 -4.35 9.34 0.22
C LEU A 35 -4.32 9.58 1.73
N ASP A 36 -3.84 10.72 2.19
CA ASP A 36 -3.81 11.03 3.63
C ASP A 36 -5.22 11.15 4.22
N LEU A 37 -6.20 11.60 3.42
CA LEU A 37 -7.58 11.68 3.84
C LEU A 37 -8.34 10.35 3.74
N ASN A 38 -8.07 9.54 2.71
CA ASN A 38 -8.94 8.43 2.33
C ASN A 38 -8.31 7.04 2.51
N HIS A 39 -6.97 6.91 2.54
CA HIS A 39 -6.31 5.62 2.65
C HIS A 39 -5.83 5.34 4.08
N ILE A 40 -6.13 4.14 4.61
CA ILE A 40 -5.82 3.77 6.01
C ILE A 40 -4.32 3.83 6.35
N GLN A 41 -3.44 3.62 5.38
CA GLN A 41 -1.99 3.71 5.54
C GLN A 41 -1.41 5.05 5.03
N GLY A 42 -2.26 5.99 4.60
CA GLY A 42 -1.86 7.29 4.06
C GLY A 42 -1.05 7.21 2.76
N ASN A 43 -0.38 8.30 2.47
CA ASN A 43 0.42 8.47 1.26
C ASN A 43 1.66 7.57 1.21
N VAL A 44 2.11 7.31 0.00
CA VAL A 44 3.39 6.66 -0.33
C VAL A 44 3.98 7.35 -1.57
N ASN A 45 5.29 7.45 -1.63
CA ASN A 45 5.94 7.93 -2.85
C ASN A 45 5.71 6.95 -4.01
N ALA A 46 5.10 7.43 -5.07
CA ALA A 46 4.73 6.65 -6.25
C ALA A 46 5.17 7.37 -7.52
N ARG A 47 5.60 6.60 -8.52
CA ARG A 47 6.01 7.15 -9.83
C ARG A 47 4.78 7.53 -10.66
N ILE A 48 3.77 6.66 -10.68
CA ILE A 48 2.54 6.81 -11.49
C ILE A 48 1.35 6.92 -10.54
N LYS A 49 0.45 7.87 -10.79
CA LYS A 49 -0.71 8.18 -9.97
C LYS A 49 -1.90 8.44 -10.89
N VAL A 50 -2.87 7.54 -10.89
CA VAL A 50 -4.03 7.58 -11.78
C VAL A 50 -5.30 7.72 -10.97
N GLY A 51 -6.04 8.80 -11.22
CA GLY A 51 -7.28 9.13 -10.54
C GLY A 51 -8.53 8.96 -11.41
N LEU A 52 -9.65 8.62 -10.77
CA LEU A 52 -10.97 8.74 -11.34
C LEU A 52 -11.65 9.99 -10.81
N PHE A 53 -12.18 10.77 -11.74
CA PHE A 53 -12.93 12.00 -11.46
C PHE A 53 -14.39 11.83 -11.83
N TYR A 54 -15.26 12.24 -10.93
CA TYR A 54 -16.70 12.34 -11.14
C TYR A 54 -17.14 13.74 -10.73
N ASP A 55 -17.87 14.46 -11.58
CA ASP A 55 -18.26 15.85 -11.38
C ASP A 55 -17.09 16.76 -10.95
N ASN A 56 -15.94 16.61 -11.64
CA ASN A 56 -14.67 17.28 -11.37
C ASN A 56 -14.03 16.97 -10.00
N GLU A 57 -14.57 16.07 -9.21
CA GLU A 57 -13.99 15.63 -7.95
C GLU A 57 -13.22 14.32 -8.10
N LEU A 58 -12.04 14.21 -7.47
CA LEU A 58 -11.28 12.97 -7.39
C LEU A 58 -11.98 12.00 -6.43
N VAL A 59 -12.48 10.88 -6.96
CA VAL A 59 -13.30 9.90 -6.21
C VAL A 59 -12.60 8.56 -6.00
N SER A 60 -11.55 8.25 -6.78
CA SER A 60 -10.76 7.04 -6.61
C SER A 60 -9.34 7.26 -7.11
N LEU A 61 -8.37 6.61 -6.48
CA LEU A 61 -6.96 6.73 -6.82
C LEU A 61 -6.26 5.38 -6.77
N MET A 62 -5.43 5.12 -7.77
CA MET A 62 -4.50 4.00 -7.82
C MET A 62 -3.09 4.49 -8.11
N THR A 63 -2.10 3.98 -7.37
CA THR A 63 -0.71 4.45 -7.50
C THR A 63 0.24 3.29 -7.72
N PHE A 64 1.25 3.52 -8.57
CA PHE A 64 2.24 2.52 -8.94
C PHE A 64 3.66 3.05 -8.79
N GLY A 65 4.58 2.14 -8.50
CA GLY A 65 6.01 2.44 -8.39
C GLY A 65 6.86 1.28 -8.89
N GLY A 66 8.19 1.45 -8.85
CA GLY A 66 9.12 0.34 -9.06
C GLY A 66 9.06 -0.67 -7.90
N LEU A 67 9.58 -1.86 -8.12
CA LEU A 67 9.64 -2.92 -7.11
C LEU A 67 10.47 -2.45 -5.91
N ARG A 68 9.94 -2.63 -4.70
CA ARG A 68 10.61 -2.21 -3.46
C ARG A 68 11.69 -3.23 -3.07
N LYS A 69 12.96 -2.78 -3.00
CA LYS A 69 14.09 -3.60 -2.52
C LYS A 69 13.85 -4.17 -1.11
N SER A 70 13.19 -3.41 -0.24
CA SER A 70 12.85 -3.85 1.13
C SER A 70 11.87 -5.02 1.19
N MET A 71 11.19 -5.33 0.08
CA MET A 71 10.29 -6.48 -0.08
C MET A 71 10.88 -7.57 -0.99
N GLY A 72 12.21 -7.56 -1.19
CA GLY A 72 12.93 -8.51 -2.05
C GLY A 72 12.78 -8.25 -3.55
N GLY A 73 12.30 -7.06 -3.93
CA GLY A 73 12.17 -6.67 -5.34
C GLY A 73 13.53 -6.39 -5.96
N VAL A 74 13.81 -7.03 -7.09
CA VAL A 74 14.93 -6.69 -7.98
C VAL A 74 14.38 -5.73 -9.03
N SER A 75 15.11 -4.65 -9.31
CA SER A 75 14.72 -3.70 -10.37
C SER A 75 14.71 -4.42 -11.71
N ASP A 76 13.55 -4.50 -12.32
CA ASP A 76 13.34 -5.12 -13.62
C ASP A 76 12.49 -4.18 -14.49
N VAL A 77 12.90 -4.00 -15.73
CA VAL A 77 12.23 -3.11 -16.69
C VAL A 77 10.87 -3.71 -17.05
N GLY A 78 9.82 -2.90 -16.91
CA GLY A 78 8.44 -3.35 -17.13
C GLY A 78 7.78 -3.98 -15.90
N SER A 79 8.51 -4.13 -14.78
CA SER A 79 7.94 -4.61 -13.52
C SER A 79 7.56 -3.45 -12.60
N TYR A 80 6.34 -3.49 -12.09
CA TYR A 80 5.77 -2.45 -11.22
C TYR A 80 5.17 -3.03 -9.95
N GLU A 81 5.00 -2.17 -8.95
CA GLU A 81 4.23 -2.47 -7.74
C GLU A 81 3.01 -1.56 -7.66
N LEU A 82 1.82 -2.14 -7.51
CA LEU A 82 0.62 -1.42 -7.11
C LEU A 82 0.74 -1.10 -5.62
N LEU A 83 1.00 0.18 -5.32
CA LEU A 83 1.34 0.64 -3.97
C LEU A 83 0.12 0.99 -3.13
N ARG A 84 -0.86 1.68 -3.73
CA ARG A 84 -2.10 2.11 -3.06
C ARG A 84 -3.28 2.08 -4.01
N PHE A 85 -4.40 1.69 -3.46
CA PHE A 85 -5.72 1.89 -4.07
C PHE A 85 -6.72 2.27 -2.98
N CYS A 86 -7.48 3.32 -3.18
CA CYS A 86 -8.64 3.65 -2.36
C CYS A 86 -9.67 4.47 -3.12
N ASN A 87 -10.90 4.40 -2.64
CA ASN A 87 -11.97 5.31 -3.00
C ASN A 87 -12.05 6.45 -1.97
N LYS A 88 -12.70 7.55 -2.34
CA LYS A 88 -13.11 8.61 -1.43
C LYS A 88 -13.93 8.00 -0.28
N LEU A 89 -13.73 8.50 0.95
CA LEU A 89 -14.51 8.05 2.11
C LEU A 89 -16.00 8.17 1.84
N ASP A 90 -16.78 7.28 2.45
CA ASP A 90 -18.23 7.18 2.33
C ASP A 90 -18.75 7.07 0.88
N SER A 91 -17.91 6.55 -0.03
CA SER A 91 -18.25 6.33 -1.44
C SER A 91 -17.83 4.94 -1.91
N THR A 92 -18.63 4.32 -2.76
CA THR A 92 -18.32 3.08 -3.45
C THR A 92 -18.23 3.35 -4.95
N ILE A 93 -17.03 3.12 -5.55
CA ILE A 93 -16.82 3.33 -6.99
C ILE A 93 -16.90 1.99 -7.69
N ILE A 94 -18.06 1.67 -8.23
CA ILE A 94 -18.35 0.38 -8.87
C ILE A 94 -17.55 0.25 -10.16
N GLY A 95 -16.70 -0.79 -10.26
CA GLY A 95 -15.80 -0.99 -11.40
C GLY A 95 -14.63 0.00 -11.48
N GLY A 96 -14.42 0.84 -10.44
CA GLY A 96 -13.36 1.85 -10.44
C GLY A 96 -11.96 1.25 -10.45
N ALA A 97 -11.70 0.22 -9.64
CA ALA A 97 -10.41 -0.45 -9.59
C ALA A 97 -10.03 -1.09 -10.93
N ASP A 98 -10.96 -1.80 -11.56
CA ASP A 98 -10.76 -2.43 -12.87
C ASP A 98 -10.47 -1.37 -13.95
N LYS A 99 -11.22 -0.27 -13.95
CA LYS A 99 -11.02 0.83 -14.91
C LYS A 99 -9.63 1.48 -14.77
N LEU A 100 -9.18 1.73 -13.54
CA LEU A 100 -7.85 2.29 -13.26
C LEU A 100 -6.74 1.33 -13.68
N LEU A 101 -6.89 0.05 -13.35
CA LEU A 101 -5.91 -0.98 -13.70
C LEU A 101 -5.81 -1.16 -15.22
N LYS A 102 -6.93 -1.22 -15.94
CA LYS A 102 -6.95 -1.31 -17.42
C LYS A 102 -6.29 -0.11 -18.08
N TYR A 103 -6.51 1.08 -17.56
CA TYR A 103 -5.82 2.27 -18.05
C TYR A 103 -4.30 2.15 -17.85
N PHE A 104 -3.86 1.74 -16.66
CA PHE A 104 -2.46 1.55 -16.36
C PHE A 104 -1.81 0.52 -17.31
N ILE A 105 -2.45 -0.64 -17.49
CA ILE A 105 -1.96 -1.70 -18.41
C ILE A 105 -1.82 -1.16 -19.83
N LYS A 106 -2.85 -0.51 -20.33
CA LYS A 106 -2.86 0.04 -21.71
C LYS A 106 -1.80 1.12 -21.94
N THR A 107 -1.52 1.95 -20.91
CA THR A 107 -0.66 3.12 -21.05
C THR A 107 0.82 2.79 -20.83
N TYR A 108 1.11 1.86 -19.93
CA TYR A 108 2.47 1.57 -19.47
C TYR A 108 3.01 0.22 -19.91
N ASP A 109 2.18 -0.61 -20.53
CA ASP A 109 2.53 -1.94 -21.07
C ASP A 109 3.43 -2.75 -20.10
N PRO A 110 2.96 -3.03 -18.87
CA PRO A 110 3.78 -3.71 -17.88
C PRO A 110 3.95 -5.18 -18.25
N LYS A 111 5.14 -5.76 -17.95
CA LYS A 111 5.36 -7.20 -18.00
C LYS A 111 4.85 -7.90 -16.74
N LYS A 112 4.92 -7.20 -15.61
CA LYS A 112 4.57 -7.75 -14.32
C LYS A 112 4.10 -6.67 -13.37
N LEU A 113 3.05 -6.98 -12.61
CA LEU A 113 2.55 -6.14 -11.54
C LEU A 113 2.47 -6.94 -10.24
N ILE A 114 3.07 -6.42 -9.17
CA ILE A 114 3.05 -7.02 -7.84
C ILE A 114 2.23 -6.14 -6.90
N SER A 115 1.57 -6.74 -5.93
CA SER A 115 0.96 -5.99 -4.82
C SER A 115 0.96 -6.77 -3.52
N TYR A 116 0.75 -6.06 -2.41
CA TYR A 116 0.74 -6.62 -1.07
C TYR A 116 -0.53 -6.20 -0.32
N ALA A 117 -1.32 -7.19 0.07
CA ALA A 117 -2.50 -7.00 0.91
C ALA A 117 -2.12 -7.14 2.38
N ASP A 118 -2.18 -6.05 3.16
CA ASP A 118 -1.95 -6.08 4.61
C ASP A 118 -3.03 -6.94 5.29
N ARG A 119 -2.62 -8.04 5.92
CA ARG A 119 -3.53 -9.04 6.52
C ARG A 119 -4.38 -8.52 7.67
N ARG A 120 -4.02 -7.38 8.26
CA ARG A 120 -4.85 -6.70 9.27
C ARG A 120 -6.12 -6.10 8.68
N TRP A 121 -6.08 -5.73 7.39
CA TRP A 121 -7.09 -4.91 6.77
C TRP A 121 -7.72 -5.53 5.53
N SER A 122 -7.11 -6.53 4.93
CA SER A 122 -7.53 -7.05 3.63
C SER A 122 -7.44 -8.57 3.58
N THR A 123 -8.48 -9.20 3.06
CA THR A 123 -8.49 -10.62 2.72
C THR A 123 -7.78 -10.92 1.39
N GLY A 124 -7.58 -9.89 0.55
CA GLY A 124 -7.03 -10.04 -0.80
C GLY A 124 -8.06 -10.08 -1.93
N ASN A 125 -9.34 -10.17 -1.62
CA ASN A 125 -10.46 -10.30 -2.58
C ASN A 125 -10.41 -9.30 -3.76
N LEU A 126 -9.92 -8.05 -3.52
CA LEU A 126 -9.76 -7.08 -4.61
C LEU A 126 -8.79 -7.58 -5.67
N TYR A 127 -7.65 -8.12 -5.27
CA TYR A 127 -6.61 -8.59 -6.19
C TYR A 127 -7.09 -9.79 -7.00
N GLU A 128 -7.76 -10.75 -6.36
CA GLU A 128 -8.34 -11.90 -7.03
C GLU A 128 -9.37 -11.48 -8.09
N LYS A 129 -10.24 -10.52 -7.76
CA LYS A 129 -11.21 -9.94 -8.72
C LYS A 129 -10.56 -9.17 -9.87
N LEU A 130 -9.36 -8.65 -9.68
CA LEU A 130 -8.58 -7.97 -10.72
C LEU A 130 -7.68 -8.93 -11.52
N GLY A 131 -7.77 -10.25 -11.28
CA GLY A 131 -7.02 -11.27 -12.00
C GLY A 131 -5.61 -11.53 -11.48
N PHE A 132 -5.24 -10.99 -10.30
CA PHE A 132 -3.96 -11.32 -9.69
C PHE A 132 -3.98 -12.73 -9.09
N THR A 133 -2.83 -13.40 -9.17
CA THR A 133 -2.58 -14.69 -8.53
C THR A 133 -1.96 -14.48 -7.15
N PHE A 134 -2.47 -15.16 -6.13
CA PHE A 134 -1.84 -15.23 -4.81
C PHE A 134 -0.56 -16.06 -4.90
N ILE A 135 0.52 -15.56 -4.32
CA ILE A 135 1.83 -16.21 -4.32
C ILE A 135 2.17 -16.81 -2.95
N HIS A 136 2.23 -15.97 -1.92
CA HIS A 136 2.52 -16.42 -0.55
C HIS A 136 2.16 -15.36 0.49
N ASP A 137 2.10 -15.77 1.73
CA ASP A 137 2.06 -14.87 2.89
C ASP A 137 3.48 -14.47 3.28
N SER A 138 3.72 -13.19 3.50
CA SER A 138 4.97 -12.72 4.11
C SER A 138 4.96 -12.99 5.60
N LYS A 139 6.16 -13.23 6.18
CA LYS A 139 6.31 -13.31 7.63
C LYS A 139 5.93 -11.97 8.27
N PRO A 140 5.38 -11.96 9.50
CA PRO A 140 5.17 -10.75 10.26
C PRO A 140 6.45 -9.92 10.39
N SER A 141 6.37 -8.62 10.17
CA SER A 141 7.44 -7.67 10.44
C SER A 141 7.21 -7.00 11.80
N TYR A 142 8.21 -6.30 12.31
CA TYR A 142 8.11 -5.62 13.59
C TYR A 142 8.51 -4.15 13.50
N TYR A 143 8.05 -3.41 14.50
CA TYR A 143 8.32 -2.00 14.76
C TYR A 143 8.68 -1.84 16.23
N TYR A 144 9.31 -0.73 16.59
CA TYR A 144 9.48 -0.33 17.97
C TYR A 144 8.48 0.74 18.37
N ILE A 145 8.07 0.78 19.62
CA ILE A 145 7.26 1.86 20.18
C ILE A 145 8.20 2.83 20.89
N VAL A 146 8.29 4.04 20.37
CA VAL A 146 9.11 5.12 20.91
C VAL A 146 8.22 6.35 21.09
N ASN A 147 8.15 6.89 22.32
CA ASN A 147 7.30 8.05 22.63
C ASN A 147 5.85 7.89 22.13
N ASN A 148 5.25 6.73 22.39
CA ASN A 148 3.90 6.36 21.94
C ASN A 148 3.70 6.38 20.42
N ARG A 149 4.78 6.34 19.63
CA ARG A 149 4.75 6.26 18.17
C ARG A 149 5.40 4.98 17.68
N ARG A 150 4.85 4.46 16.60
CA ARG A 150 5.40 3.29 15.91
C ARG A 150 6.57 3.74 15.03
N GLU A 151 7.77 3.28 15.38
CA GLU A 151 9.01 3.54 14.65
C GLU A 151 9.43 2.33 13.81
N TYR A 152 9.91 2.60 12.61
CA TYR A 152 10.28 1.54 11.68
C TYR A 152 11.62 0.90 12.08
N ARG A 153 11.68 -0.43 12.12
CA ARG A 153 12.81 -1.22 12.63
C ARG A 153 14.17 -0.85 12.01
N PHE A 154 14.19 -0.39 10.75
CA PHE A 154 15.45 -0.04 10.07
C PHE A 154 16.21 1.13 10.71
N LYS A 155 15.57 1.94 11.54
CA LYS A 155 16.24 2.96 12.34
C LYS A 155 17.11 2.38 13.45
N TYR A 156 16.85 1.12 13.84
CA TYR A 156 17.47 0.45 14.97
C TYR A 156 18.24 -0.80 14.56
N ARG A 157 18.72 -0.84 13.32
CA ARG A 157 19.58 -1.94 12.86
C ARG A 157 20.85 -1.99 13.69
N LYS A 158 21.40 -3.20 13.85
CA LYS A 158 22.59 -3.46 14.68
C LYS A 158 23.78 -2.56 14.28
N ASP A 159 23.99 -2.34 12.98
CA ASP A 159 25.05 -1.46 12.46
C ASP A 159 24.88 0.00 12.93
N ILE A 160 23.65 0.49 12.95
CA ILE A 160 23.33 1.84 13.45
C ILE A 160 23.56 1.91 14.96
N LEU A 161 23.06 0.94 15.71
CA LEU A 161 23.21 0.91 17.17
C LEU A 161 24.69 0.85 17.59
N ILE A 162 25.51 0.08 16.88
CA ILE A 162 26.96 0.05 17.12
C ILE A 162 27.59 1.41 16.84
N SER A 163 27.19 2.09 15.76
CA SER A 163 27.68 3.44 15.46
C SER A 163 27.24 4.50 16.50
N GLU A 164 26.15 4.24 17.20
CA GLU A 164 25.68 5.06 18.34
C GLU A 164 26.38 4.71 19.67
N GLY A 165 27.33 3.76 19.68
CA GLY A 165 28.14 3.39 20.83
C GLY A 165 27.59 2.23 21.69
N TYR A 166 26.59 1.51 21.20
CA TYR A 166 26.10 0.30 21.90
C TYR A 166 27.01 -0.91 21.67
N ASP A 167 26.95 -1.85 22.64
CA ASP A 167 27.78 -3.05 22.64
C ASP A 167 27.50 -3.96 21.43
N GLY A 168 28.51 -4.09 20.57
CA GLY A 168 28.44 -4.91 19.36
C GLY A 168 28.34 -6.42 19.59
N SER A 169 28.61 -6.92 20.82
CA SER A 169 28.41 -8.32 21.19
C SER A 169 26.94 -8.70 21.34
N LYS A 170 26.09 -7.71 21.65
CA LYS A 170 24.64 -7.88 21.85
C LYS A 170 23.88 -7.88 20.53
N THR A 171 22.75 -8.56 20.52
CA THR A 171 21.80 -8.48 19.40
C THR A 171 21.02 -7.15 19.42
N GLU A 172 20.50 -6.74 18.27
CA GLU A 172 19.57 -5.58 18.17
C GLU A 172 18.48 -5.66 19.26
N ARG A 173 17.89 -6.86 19.45
CA ARG A 173 16.80 -7.06 20.41
C ARG A 173 17.23 -6.79 21.86
N GLU A 174 18.39 -7.30 22.26
CA GLU A 174 18.92 -7.12 23.63
C GLU A 174 19.19 -5.65 23.90
N ILE A 175 19.88 -4.95 22.98
CA ILE A 175 20.13 -3.50 23.10
C ILE A 175 18.82 -2.73 23.24
N MET A 176 17.81 -3.04 22.43
CA MET A 176 16.54 -2.33 22.48
C MET A 176 15.74 -2.62 23.75
N ILE A 177 15.81 -3.84 24.31
CA ILE A 177 15.19 -4.19 25.61
C ILE A 177 15.88 -3.40 26.74
N GLU A 178 17.21 -3.30 26.74
CA GLU A 178 17.95 -2.49 27.73
C GLU A 178 17.57 -1.00 27.65
N ARG A 179 17.19 -0.50 26.48
CA ARG A 179 16.63 0.85 26.29
C ARG A 179 15.18 0.98 26.72
N GLY A 180 14.54 -0.10 27.20
CA GLY A 180 13.11 -0.12 27.52
C GLY A 180 12.19 -0.08 26.30
N LEU A 181 12.68 -0.42 25.10
CA LEU A 181 11.94 -0.35 23.86
C LEU A 181 11.59 -1.75 23.35
N TYR A 182 10.30 -2.00 23.20
CA TYR A 182 9.76 -3.31 22.87
C TYR A 182 9.23 -3.37 21.45
N ARG A 183 9.29 -4.57 20.85
CA ARG A 183 8.78 -4.86 19.52
C ARG A 183 7.27 -5.03 19.52
N ILE A 184 6.61 -4.44 18.53
CA ILE A 184 5.24 -4.74 18.15
C ILE A 184 5.25 -5.32 16.74
N TYR A 185 4.52 -6.41 16.52
CA TYR A 185 4.48 -7.12 15.24
C TYR A 185 3.24 -6.76 14.44
N ASP A 186 3.37 -6.72 13.11
CA ASP A 186 2.24 -6.71 12.19
C ASP A 186 1.78 -8.16 11.91
N CYS A 187 0.76 -8.31 11.05
CA CYS A 187 0.24 -9.63 10.66
C CYS A 187 0.86 -10.17 9.37
N GLY A 188 1.87 -9.48 8.83
CA GLY A 188 2.38 -9.76 7.49
C GLY A 188 1.41 -9.31 6.38
N ALA A 189 1.74 -9.64 5.17
CA ALA A 189 0.95 -9.31 3.98
C ALA A 189 0.83 -10.51 3.05
N LYS A 190 -0.27 -10.57 2.30
CA LYS A 190 -0.42 -11.51 1.16
C LYS A 190 0.22 -10.87 -0.06
N ARG A 191 1.14 -11.58 -0.70
CA ARG A 191 1.74 -11.16 -1.98
C ARG A 191 0.90 -11.68 -3.14
N TYR A 192 0.61 -10.79 -4.07
CA TYR A 192 -0.13 -11.03 -5.30
C TYR A 192 0.68 -10.61 -6.51
N GLU A 193 0.56 -11.34 -7.60
CA GLU A 193 1.21 -11.03 -8.87
C GLU A 193 0.23 -11.12 -10.03
N LEU A 194 0.40 -10.23 -11.02
CA LEU A 194 -0.26 -10.26 -12.32
C LEU A 194 0.83 -10.20 -13.40
N ILE A 195 0.90 -11.22 -14.23
CA ILE A 195 1.90 -11.35 -15.30
C ILE A 195 1.19 -11.10 -16.62
N PHE A 196 1.80 -10.33 -17.47
CA PHE A 196 1.31 -10.01 -18.81
C PHE A 196 2.21 -10.72 -19.83
N SER A 197 1.59 -11.40 -20.76
CA SER A 197 2.23 -12.08 -21.90
C SER A 197 2.39 -11.11 -23.09
#